data_85dee79d1365cf0a5c447cc916a7de4b
#
_entry.id   85dee79d1365cf0a5c447cc916a7de4b
#
_cell.length_a   1.000
_cell.length_b   1.000
_cell.length_c   1.000
_cell.angle_alpha   90.00
_cell.angle_beta   90.00
_cell.angle_gamma   90.00
#
_symmetry.space_group_name_H-M   'P 1'
#
loop_
_entity.id
_entity.type
_entity.pdbx_description
1 polymer ?
#
loop_
_entity_poly.entity_id
_entity_poly.type
_entity_poly.pdbx_seq_one_letter_code
_entity_poly.pdbx_strand_id
1 'polypeptide(L)' 'MKVHHLKDWDATAMLTHAIERIEPEQSCVVLFYEDDELKTLSSNVDNQHAVWMYELAKLVVLHQCVDH' A
#
# COMPACT_ATOMS: atom_id res chain seq x y z
N MET A 1 -4.95 2.33 15.89
CA MET A 1 -3.91 2.27 14.85
C MET A 1 -3.99 3.49 13.97
N LYS A 2 -2.85 4.09 13.68
CA LYS A 2 -2.81 5.23 12.75
C LYS A 2 -2.53 4.73 11.35
N VAL A 3 -3.24 5.26 10.37
CA VAL A 3 -3.06 4.91 8.97
C VAL A 3 -2.86 6.21 8.19
N HIS A 4 -1.86 6.22 7.34
CA HIS A 4 -1.51 7.39 6.55
C HIS A 4 -1.53 7.04 5.07
N HIS A 5 -1.98 7.99 4.26
CA HIS A 5 -1.91 7.87 2.80
C HIS A 5 -1.05 9.01 2.27
N LEU A 6 0.07 8.66 1.66
CA LEU A 6 0.98 9.63 1.04
C LEU A 6 0.76 9.58 -0.47
N LYS A 7 0.60 10.74 -1.07
CA LYS A 7 0.32 10.84 -2.50
C LYS A 7 1.16 11.95 -3.13
N ASP A 8 1.00 12.14 -4.43
CA ASP A 8 1.72 13.15 -5.21
C ASP A 8 3.19 12.81 -5.41
N TRP A 9 3.52 11.54 -5.33
CA TRP A 9 4.87 11.02 -5.57
C TRP A 9 4.86 10.20 -6.85
N ASP A 10 5.93 10.26 -7.64
CA ASP A 10 6.04 9.30 -8.73
C ASP A 10 6.36 7.92 -8.17
N ALA A 11 6.22 6.89 -9.00
CA ALA A 11 6.35 5.51 -8.54
C ALA A 11 7.73 5.23 -7.95
N THR A 12 8.77 5.74 -8.59
CA THR A 12 10.14 5.52 -8.12
C THR A 12 10.38 6.17 -6.75
N ALA A 13 9.94 7.41 -6.59
CA ALA A 13 10.10 8.12 -5.32
C ALA A 13 9.30 7.43 -4.21
N MET A 14 8.10 6.99 -4.52
CA MET A 14 7.24 6.30 -3.56
C MET A 14 7.89 5.00 -3.07
N LEU A 15 8.39 4.19 -4.00
CA LEU A 15 9.00 2.92 -3.65
C LEU A 15 10.31 3.12 -2.88
N THR A 16 11.09 4.12 -3.26
CA THR A 16 12.31 4.45 -2.54
C THR A 16 12.01 4.85 -1.11
N HIS A 17 10.98 5.66 -0.92
CA HIS A 17 10.55 6.07 0.42
C HIS A 17 10.18 4.85 1.27
N ALA A 18 9.44 3.91 0.67
CA ALA A 18 9.03 2.70 1.37
C ALA A 18 10.23 1.83 1.74
N ILE A 19 11.14 1.64 0.80
CA ILE A 19 12.33 0.80 1.01
C ILE A 19 13.15 1.31 2.19
N GLU A 20 13.26 2.61 2.35
CA GLU A 20 14.03 3.21 3.43
C GLU A 20 13.41 2.98 4.81
N ARG A 21 12.15 2.56 4.87
CA ARG A 21 11.39 2.44 6.13
C ARG A 21 10.97 1.02 6.46
N ILE A 22 11.15 0.07 5.52
CA ILE A 22 10.68 -1.30 5.69
C ILE A 22 11.83 -2.21 6.07
N GLU A 23 11.59 -3.02 7.09
CA GLU A 23 12.52 -4.09 7.47
C GLU A 23 12.14 -5.36 6.69
N PRO A 24 13.12 -6.25 6.40
CA PRO A 24 12.83 -7.45 5.61
C PRO A 24 11.73 -8.36 6.17
N GLU A 25 11.52 -8.35 7.48
CA GLU A 25 10.53 -9.22 8.11
C GLU A 25 9.16 -8.58 8.27
N GLN A 26 9.00 -7.32 7.86
CA GLN A 26 7.72 -6.64 8.00
C GLN A 26 6.72 -7.09 6.96
N SER A 27 5.44 -7.04 7.33
CA SER A 27 4.35 -7.30 6.39
C SER A 27 4.20 -6.12 5.43
N CYS A 28 4.15 -6.43 4.15
CA CYS A 28 4.07 -5.39 3.13
C CYS A 28 3.24 -5.88 1.95
N VAL A 29 2.42 -5.00 1.39
CA VAL A 29 1.70 -5.28 0.16
C VAL A 29 1.87 -4.10 -0.79
N VAL A 30 2.00 -4.41 -2.07
CA VAL A 30 2.16 -3.42 -3.13
C VAL A 30 1.18 -3.74 -4.25
N LEU A 31 0.50 -2.71 -4.72
CA LEU A 31 -0.44 -2.80 -5.84
C LEU A 31 0.10 -1.95 -6.99
N PHE A 32 0.04 -2.49 -8.19
CA PHE A 32 0.44 -1.71 -9.36
C PHE A 32 -0.21 -2.26 -10.63
N TYR A 33 -0.29 -1.42 -11.64
CA TYR A 33 -0.76 -1.83 -12.96
C TYR A 33 0.42 -2.11 -13.86
N GLU A 34 0.32 -3.22 -14.59
CA GLU A 34 1.29 -3.58 -15.62
C GLU A 34 0.54 -4.24 -16.75
N ASP A 35 0.68 -3.71 -17.97
CA ASP A 35 -0.01 -4.25 -19.17
C ASP A 35 -1.52 -4.34 -18.96
N ASP A 36 -2.10 -3.31 -18.37
CA ASP A 36 -3.55 -3.20 -18.09
C ASP A 36 -4.06 -4.25 -17.10
N GLU A 37 -3.16 -4.89 -16.36
CA GLU A 37 -3.52 -5.84 -15.33
C GLU A 37 -3.15 -5.30 -13.96
N LEU A 38 -4.02 -5.49 -13.00
CA LEU A 38 -3.72 -5.15 -11.61
C LEU A 38 -2.91 -6.28 -10.99
N LYS A 39 -1.73 -5.94 -10.51
CA LYS A 39 -0.84 -6.92 -9.89
C LYS A 39 -0.59 -6.55 -8.44
N THR A 40 -0.39 -7.56 -7.62
CA THR A 40 -0.11 -7.38 -6.21
C THR A 40 1.11 -8.18 -5.81
N LEU A 41 1.90 -7.60 -4.91
CA LEU A 41 3.02 -8.28 -4.29
C LEU A 41 2.82 -8.20 -2.79
N SER A 42 3.12 -9.28 -2.10
CA SER A 42 3.00 -9.27 -0.64
C SER A 42 4.14 -10.05 -0.01
N SER A 43 4.50 -9.68 1.20
CA SER A 43 5.53 -10.36 1.96
C SER A 43 5.10 -10.51 3.41
N ASN A 44 5.40 -11.65 3.99
CA ASN A 44 5.17 -11.91 5.42
C ASN A 44 3.71 -11.75 5.85
N VAL A 45 2.78 -12.04 4.93
CA VAL A 45 1.35 -12.01 5.22
C VAL A 45 0.67 -13.20 4.56
N ASP A 46 -0.36 -13.73 5.20
CA ASP A 46 -1.24 -14.69 4.56
C ASP A 46 -2.32 -13.94 3.79
N ASN A 47 -3.12 -14.69 3.03
CA ASN A 47 -4.14 -14.07 2.18
C ASN A 47 -5.17 -13.28 2.98
N GLN A 48 -5.53 -13.79 4.15
CA GLN A 48 -6.53 -13.15 4.99
C GLN A 48 -6.02 -11.81 5.54
N HIS A 49 -4.78 -11.79 5.98
CA HIS A 49 -4.15 -10.58 6.47
C HIS A 49 -3.97 -9.55 5.34
N ALA A 50 -3.60 -10.02 4.15
CA ALA A 50 -3.44 -9.15 2.99
C ALA A 50 -4.76 -8.47 2.64
N VAL A 51 -5.86 -9.21 2.64
CA VAL A 51 -7.19 -8.65 2.38
C VAL A 51 -7.51 -7.56 3.40
N TRP A 52 -7.23 -7.82 4.67
CA TRP A 52 -7.47 -6.84 5.73
C TRP A 52 -6.65 -5.57 5.50
N MET A 53 -5.39 -5.70 5.10
CA MET A 53 -4.54 -4.56 4.78
C MET A 53 -5.10 -3.74 3.61
N TYR A 54 -5.60 -4.41 2.58
CA TYR A 54 -6.23 -3.74 1.44
C TYR A 54 -7.48 -2.98 1.87
N GLU A 55 -8.29 -3.56 2.75
CA GLU A 55 -9.50 -2.90 3.23
C GLU A 55 -9.16 -1.66 4.05
N LEU A 56 -8.15 -1.72 4.89
CA LEU A 56 -7.71 -0.56 5.64
C LEU A 56 -7.22 0.55 4.71
N ALA A 57 -6.40 0.19 3.72
CA ALA A 57 -5.89 1.16 2.76
C ALA A 57 -7.03 1.81 1.98
N LYS A 58 -8.02 1.02 1.58
CA LYS A 58 -9.19 1.51 0.88
C LYS A 58 -9.92 2.57 1.70
N LEU A 59 -10.14 2.30 2.98
CA LEU A 59 -10.83 3.24 3.87
C LEU A 59 -10.07 4.55 4.01
N VAL A 60 -8.74 4.47 4.12
CA VAL A 60 -7.92 5.66 4.24
C VAL A 60 -7.99 6.53 2.99
N VAL A 61 -7.88 5.91 1.83
CA VAL A 61 -7.96 6.64 0.56
C VAL A 61 -9.33 7.26 0.37
N LEU A 62 -10.40 6.52 0.67
CA LEU A 62 -11.76 7.04 0.57
C LEU A 62 -11.99 8.21 1.52
N HIS A 63 -11.46 8.10 2.74
CA HIS A 63 -11.60 9.17 3.74
C HIS A 63 -10.93 10.45 3.24
N GLN A 64 -9.75 10.33 2.66
CA GLN A 64 -9.04 11.48 2.13
C GLN A 64 -9.72 12.08 0.90
N CYS A 65 -10.46 11.28 0.15
CA CYS A 65 -11.20 11.77 -1.00
C CYS A 65 -12.45 12.56 -0.61
N VAL A 66 -13.06 12.27 0.53
CA VAL A 66 -14.29 12.93 0.96
C VAL A 66 -14.06 13.96 2.04
N ASP A 67 -12.94 13.93 2.70
CA ASP A 67 -12.62 14.84 3.80
C ASP A 67 -11.92 16.08 3.25
N HIS A 68 -12.68 17.10 3.03
CA HIS A 68 -12.16 18.35 2.46
C HIS A 68 -12.05 19.44 3.50
#